data_cef1f0f3c7f6ff5c3dc30034ef054998
#
_entry.id   cef1f0f3c7f6ff5c3dc30034ef054998
#
_cell.length_a   1.000
_cell.length_b   1.000
_cell.length_c   1.000
_cell.angle_alpha   90.00
_cell.angle_beta   90.00
_cell.angle_gamma   90.00
#
_symmetry.space_group_name_H-M   'P 1'
#
loop_
_entity.id
_entity.type
_entity.pdbx_description
1 polymer ?
#
loop_
_entity_poly.entity_id
_entity_poly.type
_entity_poly.pdbx_seq_one_letter_code
_entity_poly.pdbx_strand_id
1 'polypeptide(L)'
;SAASDVYKRQQYYFSTPKNGKGRVLTVPQSVLALFRAQQDKQKEMAAYAGSAWDNVHNLVFTNAAGSFLSHRTVYDCFKRIVKSIGLETMRFHDLRHSYAVASIKNGDDIKTVQENLGHATAAFTLDVYAHATNQMKKASADRMEQYIQTLQGE
;
A
#
# COMPACT_ATOMS: atom_id res chain seq x y z
N SER A 1 13.83 -41.81 -17.41
CA SER A 1 14.32 -41.24 -16.17
C SER A 1 13.32 -40.13 -15.79
N ALA A 2 12.35 -40.45 -14.92
CA ALA A 2 11.38 -39.50 -14.42
C ALA A 2 12.11 -38.60 -13.42
N ALA A 3 12.30 -37.34 -13.81
CA ALA A 3 12.64 -36.28 -12.85
C ALA A 3 11.40 -36.05 -11.98
N SER A 4 11.45 -36.52 -10.74
CA SER A 4 10.47 -36.18 -9.74
C SER A 4 10.58 -34.68 -9.46
N ASP A 5 9.58 -33.91 -9.85
CA ASP A 5 9.39 -32.56 -9.40
C ASP A 5 9.21 -32.57 -7.89
N VAL A 6 10.29 -32.34 -7.18
CA VAL A 6 10.27 -32.09 -5.75
C VAL A 6 9.63 -30.71 -5.59
N TYR A 7 8.32 -30.67 -5.38
CA TYR A 7 7.63 -29.50 -4.87
C TYR A 7 8.29 -29.13 -3.54
N LYS A 8 9.24 -28.20 -3.58
CA LYS A 8 9.75 -27.56 -2.38
C LYS A 8 8.54 -26.91 -1.71
N ARG A 9 8.10 -27.47 -0.59
CA ARG A 9 7.11 -26.83 0.28
C ARG A 9 7.63 -25.44 0.58
N GLN A 10 6.94 -24.41 0.09
CA GLN A 10 7.27 -23.03 0.44
C GLN A 10 7.07 -22.89 1.93
N GLN A 11 8.16 -22.78 2.68
CA GLN A 11 8.11 -22.44 4.09
C GLN A 11 8.05 -20.92 4.21
N TYR A 12 7.06 -20.41 4.90
CA TYR A 12 6.92 -18.99 5.19
C TYR A 12 7.67 -18.69 6.49
N TYR A 13 8.48 -17.65 6.47
CA TYR A 13 9.24 -17.20 7.63
C TYR A 13 8.83 -15.77 7.96
N PHE A 14 8.60 -15.52 9.25
CA PHE A 14 8.47 -14.16 9.75
C PHE A 14 9.86 -13.62 10.05
N SER A 15 10.17 -12.46 9.53
CA SER A 15 11.38 -11.72 9.85
C SER A 15 11.03 -10.30 10.29
N THR A 16 11.90 -9.69 11.08
CA THR A 16 11.78 -8.28 11.41
C THR A 16 11.91 -7.41 10.15
N PRO A 17 11.27 -6.22 10.10
CA PRO A 17 11.50 -5.27 9.01
C PRO A 17 12.98 -4.98 8.83
N LYS A 18 13.42 -4.64 7.59
CA LYS A 18 14.85 -4.40 7.27
C LYS A 18 15.56 -3.40 8.19
N ASN A 19 14.82 -2.46 8.77
CA ASN A 19 15.34 -1.47 9.71
C ASN A 19 15.12 -1.84 11.19
N GLY A 20 14.62 -3.04 11.49
CA GLY A 20 14.33 -3.52 12.84
C GLY A 20 13.23 -2.76 13.58
N LYS A 21 12.61 -1.74 12.98
CA LYS A 21 11.62 -0.87 13.63
C LYS A 21 10.22 -1.13 13.07
N GLY A 22 9.27 -1.40 13.96
CA GLY A 22 7.85 -1.33 13.65
C GLY A 22 7.42 0.11 13.39
N ARG A 23 6.32 0.29 12.67
CA ARG A 23 5.69 1.60 12.48
C ARG A 23 4.19 1.51 12.61
N VAL A 24 3.59 2.58 13.10
CA VAL A 24 2.14 2.79 13.11
C VAL A 24 1.78 3.66 11.92
N LEU A 25 0.74 3.27 11.20
CA LEU A 25 0.21 4.06 10.09
C LEU A 25 -1.17 4.58 10.47
N THR A 26 -1.38 5.87 10.31
CA THR A 26 -2.72 6.46 10.36
C THR A 26 -3.35 6.33 8.99
N VAL A 27 -4.50 5.68 8.93
CA VAL A 27 -5.20 5.45 7.66
C VAL A 27 -6.57 6.11 7.66
N PRO A 28 -7.10 6.53 6.49
CA PRO A 28 -8.43 7.13 6.38
C PRO A 28 -9.55 6.18 6.85
N GLN A 29 -10.66 6.73 7.33
CA GLN A 29 -11.83 5.96 7.78
C GLN A 29 -12.39 5.04 6.68
N SER A 30 -12.36 5.48 5.41
CA SER A 30 -12.75 4.66 4.27
C SER A 30 -11.92 3.39 4.13
N VAL A 31 -10.60 3.48 4.39
CA VAL A 31 -9.70 2.32 4.38
C VAL A 31 -9.98 1.39 5.57
N LEU A 32 -10.26 1.96 6.76
CA LEU A 32 -10.68 1.16 7.93
C LEU A 32 -11.99 0.43 7.67
N ALA A 33 -12.94 1.03 6.97
CA ALA A 33 -14.18 0.38 6.57
C ALA A 33 -13.92 -0.85 5.66
N LEU A 34 -12.98 -0.74 4.72
CA LEU A 34 -12.56 -1.87 3.88
C LEU A 34 -11.93 -3.01 4.70
N PHE A 35 -11.11 -2.68 5.70
CA PHE A 35 -10.54 -3.70 6.58
C PHE A 35 -11.61 -4.40 7.43
N ARG A 36 -12.63 -3.67 7.91
CA ARG A 36 -13.76 -4.26 8.62
C ARG A 36 -14.56 -5.19 7.72
N ALA A 37 -14.89 -4.77 6.51
CA ALA A 37 -15.57 -5.62 5.53
C ALA A 37 -14.75 -6.89 5.21
N GLN A 38 -13.43 -6.77 5.09
CA GLN A 38 -12.54 -7.91 4.90
C GLN A 38 -12.57 -8.86 6.12
N GLN A 39 -12.61 -8.31 7.33
CA GLN A 39 -12.72 -9.12 8.55
C GLN A 39 -14.03 -9.91 8.59
N ASP A 40 -15.14 -9.27 8.24
CA ASP A 40 -16.45 -9.95 8.22
C ASP A 40 -16.49 -11.04 7.15
N LYS A 41 -15.94 -10.77 5.96
CA LYS A 41 -15.76 -11.80 4.93
C LYS A 41 -14.90 -12.98 5.41
N GLN A 42 -13.85 -12.72 6.18
CA GLN A 42 -13.04 -13.82 6.76
C GLN A 42 -13.81 -14.65 7.78
N LYS A 43 -14.72 -14.04 8.59
CA LYS A 43 -15.59 -14.79 9.50
C LYS A 43 -16.51 -15.73 8.73
N GLU A 44 -17.11 -15.27 7.64
CA GLU A 44 -17.93 -16.09 6.76
C GLU A 44 -17.13 -17.24 6.14
N MET A 45 -15.92 -16.95 5.64
CA MET A 45 -15.02 -17.97 5.08
C MET A 45 -14.62 -19.01 6.14
N ALA A 46 -14.35 -18.58 7.37
CA ALA A 46 -14.01 -19.46 8.49
C ALA A 46 -15.18 -20.37 8.86
N ALA A 47 -16.38 -19.81 8.91
CA ALA A 47 -17.60 -20.60 9.17
C ALA A 47 -17.85 -21.65 8.08
N TYR A 48 -17.59 -21.30 6.80
CA TYR A 48 -17.71 -22.25 5.70
C TYR A 48 -16.63 -23.33 5.71
N ALA A 49 -15.38 -22.96 5.97
CA ALA A 49 -14.24 -23.89 5.98
C ALA A 49 -14.23 -24.80 7.23
N GLY A 50 -14.88 -24.40 8.32
CA GLY A 50 -14.92 -25.17 9.58
C GLY A 50 -13.52 -25.52 10.08
N SER A 51 -13.27 -26.80 10.33
CA SER A 51 -11.99 -27.30 10.85
C SER A 51 -10.81 -27.15 9.88
N ALA A 52 -11.06 -26.84 8.59
CA ALA A 52 -10.00 -26.57 7.60
C ALA A 52 -9.48 -25.13 7.65
N TRP A 53 -10.11 -24.26 8.45
CA TRP A 53 -9.67 -22.87 8.60
C TRP A 53 -8.44 -22.78 9.51
N ASP A 54 -7.36 -22.21 8.98
CA ASP A 54 -6.06 -22.09 9.67
C ASP A 54 -5.47 -20.69 9.52
N ASN A 55 -5.98 -19.72 10.28
CA ASN A 55 -5.42 -18.35 10.35
C ASN A 55 -4.77 -18.09 11.71
N VAL A 56 -3.85 -18.95 12.13
CA VAL A 56 -3.10 -18.84 13.40
C VAL A 56 -2.26 -17.57 13.51
N HIS A 57 -1.98 -16.91 12.38
CA HIS A 57 -1.15 -15.69 12.32
C HIS A 57 -1.97 -14.41 12.26
N ASN A 58 -3.30 -14.47 12.37
CA ASN A 58 -4.19 -13.32 12.24
C ASN A 58 -3.94 -12.49 10.96
N LEU A 59 -3.76 -13.17 9.84
CA LEU A 59 -3.53 -12.53 8.55
C LEU A 59 -4.79 -11.77 8.10
N VAL A 60 -4.61 -10.55 7.60
CA VAL A 60 -5.70 -9.72 7.06
C VAL A 60 -6.20 -10.27 5.72
N PHE A 61 -5.30 -10.80 4.91
CA PHE A 61 -5.62 -11.40 3.61
C PHE A 61 -5.15 -12.84 3.58
N THR A 62 -6.10 -13.75 3.33
CA THR A 62 -5.87 -15.20 3.35
C THR A 62 -6.38 -15.86 2.08
N ASN A 63 -5.95 -17.08 1.86
CA ASN A 63 -6.61 -17.99 0.94
C ASN A 63 -7.92 -18.54 1.56
N ALA A 64 -8.63 -19.41 0.84
CA ALA A 64 -9.91 -19.97 1.28
C ALA A 64 -9.82 -20.82 2.57
N ALA A 65 -8.63 -21.30 2.93
CA ALA A 65 -8.37 -22.06 4.15
C ALA A 65 -7.79 -21.20 5.30
N GLY A 66 -7.74 -19.88 5.18
CA GLY A 66 -7.19 -19.01 6.23
C GLY A 66 -5.68 -18.83 6.19
N SER A 67 -4.97 -19.53 5.32
CA SER A 67 -3.51 -19.50 5.25
C SER A 67 -2.98 -18.44 4.28
N PHE A 68 -1.67 -18.38 4.10
CA PHE A 68 -0.99 -17.39 3.27
C PHE A 68 -1.46 -17.37 1.82
N LEU A 69 -1.60 -16.16 1.25
CA LEU A 69 -1.73 -15.99 -0.19
C LEU A 69 -0.36 -16.19 -0.88
N SER A 70 -0.35 -16.91 -2.00
CA SER A 70 0.87 -16.98 -2.80
C SER A 70 1.15 -15.62 -3.45
N HIS A 71 2.43 -15.27 -3.62
CA HIS A 71 2.84 -14.09 -4.37
C HIS A 71 2.18 -14.06 -5.77
N ARG A 72 2.11 -15.23 -6.41
CA ARG A 72 1.50 -15.38 -7.73
C ARG A 72 0.02 -14.97 -7.73
N THR A 73 -0.75 -15.44 -6.76
CA THR A 73 -2.18 -15.10 -6.62
C THR A 73 -2.39 -13.60 -6.53
N VAL A 74 -1.61 -12.91 -5.69
CA VAL A 74 -1.69 -11.45 -5.52
C VAL A 74 -1.29 -10.73 -6.80
N TYR A 75 -0.19 -11.16 -7.43
CA TYR A 75 0.32 -10.56 -8.66
C TYR A 75 -0.67 -10.72 -9.83
N ASP A 76 -1.20 -11.94 -10.04
CA ASP A 76 -2.16 -12.21 -11.12
C ASP A 76 -3.47 -11.43 -10.92
N CYS A 77 -3.94 -11.27 -9.67
CA CYS A 77 -5.07 -10.42 -9.34
C CYS A 77 -4.80 -8.95 -9.69
N PHE A 78 -3.65 -8.43 -9.29
CA PHE A 78 -3.22 -7.08 -9.63
C PHE A 78 -3.16 -6.88 -11.16
N LYS A 79 -2.55 -7.80 -11.90
CA LYS A 79 -2.43 -7.70 -13.37
C LYS A 79 -3.78 -7.71 -14.08
N ARG A 80 -4.76 -8.46 -13.57
CA ARG A 80 -6.14 -8.40 -14.09
C ARG A 80 -6.77 -7.03 -13.88
N ILE A 81 -6.61 -6.44 -12.71
CA ILE A 81 -7.16 -5.11 -12.38
C ILE A 81 -6.52 -4.04 -13.27
N VAL A 82 -5.20 -3.97 -13.34
CA VAL A 82 -4.52 -2.92 -14.14
C VAL A 82 -4.79 -3.08 -15.64
N LYS A 83 -4.98 -4.32 -16.12
CA LYS A 83 -5.40 -4.59 -17.49
C LYS A 83 -6.81 -4.05 -17.75
N SER A 84 -7.77 -4.25 -16.84
CA SER A 84 -9.15 -3.78 -17.02
C SER A 84 -9.30 -2.27 -17.09
N ILE A 85 -8.29 -1.53 -16.61
CA ILE A 85 -8.23 -0.05 -16.64
C ILE A 85 -7.21 0.51 -17.64
N GLY A 86 -6.66 -0.33 -18.54
CA GLY A 86 -5.74 0.08 -19.58
C GLY A 86 -4.31 0.41 -19.09
N LEU A 87 -3.89 -0.07 -17.92
CA LEU A 87 -2.57 0.15 -17.33
C LEU A 87 -1.73 -1.13 -17.29
N GLU A 88 -1.70 -1.90 -18.37
CA GLU A 88 -1.09 -3.24 -18.43
C GLU A 88 0.40 -3.27 -18.08
N THR A 89 1.13 -2.20 -18.37
CA THR A 89 2.57 -2.08 -18.08
C THR A 89 2.87 -1.81 -16.62
N MET A 90 1.85 -1.42 -15.83
CA MET A 90 2.01 -1.07 -14.41
C MET A 90 2.52 -2.26 -13.60
N ARG A 91 3.52 -2.02 -12.76
CA ARG A 91 4.08 -2.99 -11.80
C ARG A 91 3.41 -2.81 -10.45
N PHE A 92 3.38 -3.87 -9.64
CA PHE A 92 2.82 -3.79 -8.29
C PHE A 92 3.51 -2.71 -7.42
N HIS A 93 4.82 -2.53 -7.58
CA HIS A 93 5.59 -1.51 -6.86
C HIS A 93 5.22 -0.08 -7.26
N ASP A 94 4.67 0.12 -8.46
CA ASP A 94 4.28 1.45 -8.94
C ASP A 94 3.08 2.02 -8.16
N LEU A 95 2.30 1.18 -7.45
CA LEU A 95 1.28 1.62 -6.49
C LEU A 95 1.90 2.50 -5.38
N ARG A 96 3.11 2.15 -4.95
CA ARG A 96 3.85 2.92 -3.95
C ARG A 96 4.27 4.29 -4.49
N HIS A 97 4.70 4.36 -5.75
CA HIS A 97 4.97 5.61 -6.44
C HIS A 97 3.71 6.45 -6.59
N SER A 98 2.61 5.83 -7.01
CA SER A 98 1.32 6.50 -7.17
C SER A 98 0.82 7.11 -5.86
N TYR A 99 0.99 6.39 -4.74
CA TYR A 99 0.67 6.92 -3.42
C TYR A 99 1.53 8.16 -3.11
N ALA A 100 2.85 8.10 -3.29
CA ALA A 100 3.75 9.22 -3.01
C ALA A 100 3.37 10.45 -3.83
N VAL A 101 3.12 10.28 -5.15
CA VAL A 101 2.70 11.37 -6.05
C VAL A 101 1.35 11.96 -5.59
N ALA A 102 0.38 11.10 -5.28
CA ALA A 102 -0.95 11.55 -4.86
C ALA A 102 -0.89 12.32 -3.53
N SER A 103 -0.17 11.81 -2.54
CA SER A 103 0.00 12.47 -1.24
C SER A 103 0.64 13.85 -1.39
N ILE A 104 1.74 13.95 -2.12
CA ILE A 104 2.44 15.23 -2.35
C ILE A 104 1.53 16.22 -3.11
N LYS A 105 0.79 15.75 -4.13
CA LYS A 105 -0.16 16.59 -4.87
C LYS A 105 -1.31 17.11 -4.00
N ASN A 106 -1.71 16.34 -2.99
CA ASN A 106 -2.75 16.74 -2.03
C ASN A 106 -2.22 17.61 -0.87
N GLY A 107 -0.92 17.92 -0.86
CA GLY A 107 -0.33 18.86 0.09
C GLY A 107 0.37 18.20 1.29
N ASP A 108 0.50 16.88 1.31
CA ASP A 108 1.30 16.22 2.33
C ASP A 108 2.77 16.65 2.22
N ASP A 109 3.40 16.89 3.36
CA ASP A 109 4.83 17.18 3.38
C ASP A 109 5.66 15.91 3.08
N ILE A 110 6.88 16.13 2.56
CA ILE A 110 7.77 15.04 2.13
C ILE A 110 8.11 14.10 3.29
N LYS A 111 8.24 14.63 4.50
CA LYS A 111 8.61 13.85 5.69
C LYS A 111 7.49 12.89 6.08
N THR A 112 6.26 13.36 6.10
CA THR A 112 5.06 12.54 6.35
C THR A 112 4.93 11.42 5.30
N VAL A 113 5.11 11.73 4.03
CA VAL A 113 5.06 10.71 2.95
C VAL A 113 6.18 9.69 3.12
N GLN A 114 7.40 10.12 3.47
CA GLN A 114 8.54 9.25 3.75
C GLN A 114 8.23 8.28 4.91
N GLU A 115 7.69 8.80 6.01
CA GLU A 115 7.36 8.00 7.20
C GLU A 115 6.26 6.97 6.89
N ASN A 116 5.19 7.38 6.23
CA ASN A 116 4.10 6.49 5.79
C ASN A 116 4.61 5.37 4.88
N LEU A 117 5.51 5.68 3.98
CA LEU A 117 6.11 4.68 3.10
C LEU A 117 7.23 3.87 3.76
N GLY A 118 7.78 4.33 4.89
CA GLY A 118 8.90 3.66 5.58
C GLY A 118 10.18 3.65 4.76
N HIS A 119 10.46 4.74 4.03
CA HIS A 119 11.72 4.91 3.32
C HIS A 119 12.85 5.20 4.31
N ALA A 120 13.99 4.53 4.12
CA ALA A 120 15.18 4.80 4.93
C ALA A 120 15.78 6.20 4.64
N THR A 121 15.56 6.72 3.41
CA THR A 121 16.05 8.04 2.98
C THR A 121 14.95 8.82 2.25
N ALA A 122 15.01 10.14 2.33
CA ALA A 122 14.11 11.03 1.61
C ALA A 122 14.38 11.07 0.09
N ALA A 123 15.52 10.54 -0.38
CA ALA A 123 15.95 10.64 -1.78
C ALA A 123 14.88 10.21 -2.78
N PHE A 124 14.24 9.06 -2.54
CA PHE A 124 13.15 8.58 -3.39
C PHE A 124 11.94 9.53 -3.39
N THR A 125 11.57 10.07 -2.22
CA THR A 125 10.43 11.00 -2.11
C THR A 125 10.78 12.35 -2.74
N LEU A 126 12.05 12.76 -2.67
CA LEU A 126 12.55 13.96 -3.34
C LEU A 126 12.58 13.81 -4.86
N ASP A 127 12.91 12.64 -5.41
CA ASP A 127 12.83 12.39 -6.86
C ASP A 127 11.39 12.54 -7.36
N VAL A 128 10.42 12.04 -6.60
CA VAL A 128 8.99 12.24 -6.89
C VAL A 128 8.61 13.73 -6.81
N TYR A 129 9.15 14.46 -5.84
CA TYR A 129 8.91 15.90 -5.67
C TYR A 129 9.60 16.74 -6.75
N ALA A 130 10.78 16.37 -7.24
CA ALA A 130 11.47 17.06 -8.33
C ALA A 130 10.64 17.08 -9.63
N HIS A 131 9.78 16.06 -9.81
CA HIS A 131 8.78 16.04 -10.87
C HIS A 131 7.50 16.81 -10.51
N ALA A 132 7.50 17.60 -9.40
CA ALA A 132 6.39 18.46 -9.04
C ALA A 132 6.03 19.38 -10.19
N THR A 133 4.81 19.27 -10.67
CA THR A 133 4.31 20.01 -11.82
C THR A 133 4.31 21.52 -11.51
N ASN A 134 4.37 22.36 -12.55
CA ASN A 134 4.21 23.81 -12.43
C ASN A 134 2.92 24.21 -11.68
N GLN A 135 1.89 23.34 -11.72
CA GLN A 135 0.67 23.49 -10.93
C GLN A 135 0.91 23.51 -9.41
N MET A 136 1.81 22.64 -8.89
CA MET A 136 2.10 22.63 -7.44
C MET A 136 2.85 23.90 -7.02
N LYS A 137 3.74 24.42 -7.88
CA LYS A 137 4.45 25.69 -7.64
C LYS A 137 3.46 26.86 -7.62
N LYS A 138 2.53 26.89 -8.58
CA LYS A 138 1.47 27.90 -8.63
C LYS A 138 0.57 27.83 -7.40
N ALA A 139 0.06 26.65 -7.05
CA ALA A 139 -0.77 26.44 -5.87
C ALA A 139 -0.04 26.83 -4.56
N SER A 140 1.28 26.66 -4.49
CA SER A 140 2.08 27.15 -3.36
C SER A 140 2.14 28.67 -3.30
N ALA A 141 2.32 29.34 -4.44
CA ALA A 141 2.31 30.80 -4.53
C ALA A 141 0.94 31.36 -4.17
N ASP A 142 -0.14 30.74 -4.67
CA ASP A 142 -1.51 31.16 -4.38
C ASP A 142 -1.85 31.04 -2.87
N ARG A 143 -1.37 29.97 -2.21
CA ARG A 143 -1.54 29.84 -0.73
C ARG A 143 -0.76 30.89 0.04
N MET A 144 0.44 31.25 -0.40
CA MET A 144 1.23 32.29 0.22
C MET A 144 0.57 33.67 0.04
N GLU A 145 0.02 33.95 -1.13
CA GLU A 145 -0.72 35.18 -1.41
C GLU A 145 -1.95 35.31 -0.49
N GLN A 146 -2.72 34.22 -0.35
CA GLN A 146 -3.86 34.21 0.57
C GLN A 146 -3.43 34.47 2.02
N TYR A 147 -2.32 33.89 2.47
CA TYR A 147 -1.78 34.14 3.80
C TYR A 147 -1.38 35.60 4.00
N ILE A 148 -0.68 36.20 3.02
CA ILE A 148 -0.29 37.61 3.06
C ILE A 148 -1.55 38.52 3.14
N GLN A 149 -2.59 38.23 2.37
CA GLN A 149 -3.82 38.97 2.39
C GLN A 149 -4.54 38.91 3.75
N THR A 150 -4.52 37.76 4.43
CA THR A 150 -5.05 37.62 5.79
C THR A 150 -4.32 38.49 6.80
N LEU A 151 -3.01 38.69 6.64
CA LEU A 151 -2.20 39.56 7.52
C LEU A 151 -2.40 41.06 7.24
N GLN A 152 -2.80 41.43 6.03
CA GLN A 152 -3.04 42.83 5.66
C GLN A 152 -4.46 43.29 5.94
N GLY A 153 -5.37 42.37 6.25
CA GLY A 153 -6.77 42.63 6.54
C GLY A 153 -7.09 42.78 8.03
N GLU A 154 -6.08 42.68 8.91
CA GLU A 154 -6.13 43.07 10.32
C GLU A 154 -5.55 44.49 10.51
#